data_ef02abd93048052f812e59d199b0f81e
#
_entry.id   ef02abd93048052f812e59d199b0f81e
#
_cell.length_a   1.000
_cell.length_b   1.000
_cell.length_c   1.000
_cell.angle_alpha   90.00
_cell.angle_beta   90.00
_cell.angle_gamma   90.00
#
_symmetry.space_group_name_H-M   'P 1'
#
loop_
_entity.id
_entity.type
_entity.pdbx_description
1 polymer ?
#
loop_
_entity_poly.entity_id
_entity_poly.type
_entity_poly.pdbx_seq_one_letter_code
_entity_poly.pdbx_strand_id
1 'polypeptide(L)'
;DAAINAELAFNLGIDIIELGEANLHFLEHHLENCDIVIDALFGTGLTRPVSGTYKQTIDKINQSKKHVTAIDIPSGLDSDTGMLMGDCIHADLTLVLALFKQSHLLFPAAELMGELELIDIEIPPELVDSERLEVQVTEESDLRAWFPQRSTDSHKGDYGHVLVIAGSKGKGGAAGLTALAALRMGCGLVT
;
A
#
# COMPACT_ATOMS: atom_id res chain seq x y z
N ASP A 1 22.98 -8.46 -10.78
CA ASP A 1 21.73 -9.01 -11.34
C ASP A 1 21.08 -8.08 -12.37
N ALA A 2 20.97 -6.75 -12.09
CA ALA A 2 20.38 -5.79 -13.03
C ALA A 2 21.11 -5.76 -14.39
N ALA A 3 22.43 -5.80 -14.40
CA ALA A 3 23.23 -5.81 -15.61
C ALA A 3 22.97 -7.07 -16.47
N ILE A 4 22.82 -8.23 -15.84
CA ILE A 4 22.51 -9.50 -16.52
C ILE A 4 21.11 -9.42 -17.17
N ASN A 5 20.13 -8.89 -16.44
CA ASN A 5 18.78 -8.73 -16.96
C ASN A 5 18.71 -7.72 -18.12
N ALA A 6 19.49 -6.63 -18.04
CA ALA A 6 19.63 -5.67 -19.12
C ALA A 6 20.23 -6.31 -20.39
N GLU A 7 21.28 -7.12 -20.23
CA GLU A 7 21.90 -7.87 -21.34
C GLU A 7 20.91 -8.87 -21.98
N LEU A 8 20.13 -9.58 -21.14
CA LEU A 8 19.09 -10.49 -21.62
C LEU A 8 18.01 -9.73 -22.40
N ALA A 9 17.53 -8.61 -21.89
CA ALA A 9 16.53 -7.77 -22.55
C ALA A 9 17.06 -7.28 -23.91
N PHE A 10 18.30 -6.81 -23.96
CA PHE A 10 18.95 -6.39 -25.20
C PHE A 10 19.04 -7.54 -26.22
N ASN A 11 19.43 -8.75 -25.77
CA ASN A 11 19.50 -9.94 -26.62
C ASN A 11 18.14 -10.40 -27.16
N LEU A 12 17.05 -10.06 -26.44
CA LEU A 12 15.67 -10.28 -26.89
C LEU A 12 15.17 -9.22 -27.84
N GLY A 13 15.98 -8.22 -28.19
CA GLY A 13 15.61 -7.13 -29.09
C GLY A 13 14.76 -6.04 -28.43
N ILE A 14 14.79 -5.93 -27.11
CA ILE A 14 14.14 -4.85 -26.37
C ILE A 14 15.07 -3.62 -26.42
N ASP A 15 14.56 -2.50 -26.87
CA ASP A 15 15.30 -1.24 -26.91
C ASP A 15 15.56 -0.74 -25.48
N ILE A 16 16.84 -0.55 -25.15
CA ILE A 16 17.27 0.02 -23.87
C ILE A 16 17.87 1.38 -24.12
N ILE A 17 17.32 2.41 -23.50
CA ILE A 17 17.77 3.79 -23.59
C ILE A 17 18.26 4.24 -22.22
N GLU A 18 19.52 4.54 -22.11
CA GLU A 18 20.08 5.12 -20.90
C GLU A 18 19.73 6.61 -20.84
N LEU A 19 18.97 7.03 -19.80
CA LEU A 19 18.56 8.41 -19.62
C LEU A 19 19.53 9.19 -18.75
N GLY A 20 19.96 10.34 -19.26
CA GLY A 20 20.75 11.35 -18.55
C GLY A 20 20.23 12.76 -18.85
N GLU A 21 20.81 13.77 -18.22
CA GLU A 21 20.40 15.17 -18.41
C GLU A 21 20.42 15.59 -19.90
N ALA A 22 21.41 15.13 -20.65
CA ALA A 22 21.59 15.52 -22.06
C ALA A 22 20.51 14.95 -23.01
N ASN A 23 19.87 13.85 -22.65
CA ASN A 23 18.96 13.15 -23.53
C ASN A 23 17.56 12.91 -22.92
N LEU A 24 17.23 13.59 -21.84
CA LEU A 24 15.92 13.50 -21.18
C LEU A 24 14.73 13.85 -22.12
N HIS A 25 14.98 14.59 -23.19
CA HIS A 25 13.98 14.87 -24.22
C HIS A 25 13.51 13.61 -24.95
N PHE A 26 14.30 12.54 -25.02
CA PHE A 26 13.84 11.28 -25.59
C PHE A 26 12.70 10.66 -24.79
N LEU A 27 12.69 10.86 -23.46
CA LEU A 27 11.61 10.38 -22.62
C LEU A 27 10.25 10.98 -23.06
N GLU A 28 10.21 12.28 -23.38
CA GLU A 28 8.96 12.93 -23.81
C GLU A 28 8.42 12.27 -25.09
N HIS A 29 9.29 12.02 -26.06
CA HIS A 29 8.90 11.34 -27.29
C HIS A 29 8.34 9.94 -27.03
N HIS A 30 8.95 9.17 -26.12
CA HIS A 30 8.46 7.84 -25.75
C HIS A 30 7.14 7.91 -24.98
N LEU A 31 7.00 8.87 -24.06
CA LEU A 31 5.75 9.10 -23.34
C LEU A 31 4.60 9.49 -24.26
N GLU A 32 4.84 10.27 -25.32
CA GLU A 32 3.81 10.59 -26.31
C GLU A 32 3.31 9.35 -27.06
N ASN A 33 4.18 8.39 -27.33
CA ASN A 33 3.93 7.23 -28.18
C ASN A 33 3.65 5.91 -27.43
N CYS A 34 3.70 5.88 -26.11
CA CYS A 34 3.32 4.69 -25.32
C CYS A 34 1.87 4.77 -24.87
N ASP A 35 1.28 3.63 -24.57
CA ASP A 35 -0.05 3.51 -23.99
C ASP A 35 0.01 3.45 -22.46
N ILE A 36 1.04 2.80 -21.91
CA ILE A 36 1.22 2.55 -20.48
C ILE A 36 2.68 2.83 -20.12
N VAL A 37 2.89 3.37 -18.93
CA VAL A 37 4.21 3.51 -18.30
C VAL A 37 4.32 2.50 -17.16
N ILE A 38 5.41 1.75 -17.14
CA ILE A 38 5.74 0.87 -16.01
C ILE A 38 6.84 1.55 -15.19
N ASP A 39 6.53 1.88 -13.94
CA ASP A 39 7.47 2.45 -12.99
C ASP A 39 8.18 1.34 -12.21
N ALA A 40 9.47 1.22 -12.43
CA ALA A 40 10.37 0.32 -11.70
C ALA A 40 11.73 1.01 -11.40
N LEU A 41 11.71 2.34 -11.15
CA LEU A 41 12.92 3.12 -10.91
C LEU A 41 13.50 2.87 -9.53
N PHE A 42 12.65 2.88 -8.50
CA PHE A 42 13.01 2.64 -7.10
C PHE A 42 11.98 1.74 -6.43
N GLY A 43 12.44 0.86 -5.57
CA GLY A 43 11.61 0.04 -4.70
C GLY A 43 11.83 0.37 -3.22
N THR A 44 11.72 -0.64 -2.35
CA THR A 44 11.82 -0.52 -0.88
C THR A 44 13.18 0.00 -0.36
N GLY A 45 14.21 0.02 -1.20
CA GLY A 45 15.57 0.46 -0.81
C GLY A 45 15.83 1.97 -0.90
N LEU A 46 14.82 2.80 -1.13
CA LEU A 46 15.00 4.25 -1.23
C LEU A 46 15.27 4.86 0.14
N THR A 47 16.48 5.41 0.34
CA THR A 47 16.93 5.95 1.64
C THR A 47 17.21 7.45 1.65
N ARG A 48 17.04 8.11 0.50
CA ARG A 48 17.29 9.56 0.35
C ARG A 48 16.31 10.18 -0.63
N PRO A 49 16.04 11.49 -0.50
CA PRO A 49 15.14 12.19 -1.42
C PRO A 49 15.56 12.06 -2.88
N VAL A 50 14.59 11.84 -3.75
CA VAL A 50 14.79 11.79 -5.20
C VAL A 50 15.21 13.16 -5.72
N SER A 51 16.21 13.20 -6.57
CA SER A 51 16.77 14.45 -7.10
C SER A 51 17.39 14.25 -8.51
N GLY A 52 17.81 15.34 -9.15
CA GLY A 52 18.50 15.31 -10.44
C GLY A 52 17.63 14.72 -11.55
N THR A 53 18.21 13.89 -12.39
CA THR A 53 17.53 13.27 -13.54
C THR A 53 16.33 12.41 -13.14
N TYR A 54 16.41 11.70 -12.02
CA TYR A 54 15.30 10.90 -11.52
C TYR A 54 14.07 11.75 -11.17
N LYS A 55 14.29 12.90 -10.48
CA LYS A 55 13.20 13.85 -10.21
C LYS A 55 12.56 14.32 -11.51
N GLN A 56 13.38 14.76 -12.47
CA GLN A 56 12.90 15.24 -13.77
C GLN A 56 12.14 14.15 -14.53
N THR A 57 12.58 12.89 -14.44
CA THR A 57 11.88 11.73 -15.03
C THR A 57 10.51 11.54 -14.40
N ILE A 58 10.42 11.53 -13.08
CA ILE A 58 9.15 11.43 -12.34
C ILE A 58 8.20 12.56 -12.71
N ASP A 59 8.69 13.82 -12.74
CA ASP A 59 7.89 14.98 -13.12
C ASP A 59 7.30 14.82 -14.53
N LYS A 60 8.09 14.35 -15.49
CA LYS A 60 7.63 14.14 -16.87
C LYS A 60 6.61 13.00 -16.98
N ILE A 61 6.81 11.90 -16.25
CA ILE A 61 5.86 10.79 -16.21
C ILE A 61 4.52 11.29 -15.66
N ASN A 62 4.52 11.96 -14.51
CA ASN A 62 3.30 12.49 -13.90
C ASN A 62 2.57 13.50 -14.80
N GLN A 63 3.32 14.34 -15.54
CA GLN A 63 2.76 15.32 -16.48
C GLN A 63 2.19 14.69 -17.75
N SER A 64 2.67 13.52 -18.16
CA SER A 64 2.25 12.84 -19.37
C SER A 64 0.79 12.38 -19.37
N LYS A 65 0.20 12.22 -18.18
CA LYS A 65 -1.17 11.71 -17.94
C LYS A 65 -1.40 10.33 -18.59
N LYS A 66 -0.34 9.57 -18.78
CA LYS A 66 -0.42 8.17 -19.19
C LYS A 66 -0.82 7.31 -18.01
N HIS A 67 -1.40 6.16 -18.30
CA HIS A 67 -1.65 5.15 -17.27
C HIS A 67 -0.31 4.65 -16.72
N VAL A 68 -0.11 4.77 -15.42
CA VAL A 68 1.13 4.37 -14.74
C VAL A 68 0.89 3.16 -13.87
N THR A 69 1.62 2.09 -14.14
CA THR A 69 1.65 0.89 -13.30
C THR A 69 2.98 0.85 -12.54
N ALA A 70 2.94 0.94 -11.22
CA ALA A 70 4.13 0.83 -10.39
C ALA A 70 4.39 -0.63 -9.98
N ILE A 71 5.66 -1.01 -9.98
CA ILE A 71 6.10 -2.32 -9.49
C ILE A 71 6.49 -2.20 -8.03
N ASP A 72 5.79 -2.91 -7.19
CA ASP A 72 5.93 -3.01 -5.74
C ASP A 72 5.55 -1.73 -4.99
N ILE A 73 6.17 -0.60 -5.28
CA ILE A 73 5.90 0.72 -4.67
C ILE A 73 6.14 1.81 -5.72
N PRO A 74 5.29 2.83 -5.85
CA PRO A 74 5.59 3.98 -6.68
C PRO A 74 6.92 4.64 -6.28
N SER A 75 7.76 4.87 -7.28
CA SER A 75 9.09 5.45 -7.07
C SER A 75 9.02 6.81 -6.40
N GLY A 76 9.77 6.99 -5.34
CA GLY A 76 9.82 8.22 -4.54
C GLY A 76 9.06 8.16 -3.20
N LEU A 77 8.53 6.99 -2.84
CA LEU A 77 7.90 6.75 -1.54
C LEU A 77 8.81 5.94 -0.61
N ASP A 78 8.70 6.20 0.68
CA ASP A 78 9.33 5.39 1.72
C ASP A 78 8.42 4.22 2.08
N SER A 79 8.93 2.99 2.03
CA SER A 79 8.17 1.75 2.20
C SER A 79 7.60 1.55 3.60
N ASP A 80 8.27 2.06 4.61
CA ASP A 80 7.92 1.80 6.00
C ASP A 80 7.00 2.87 6.57
N THR A 81 7.22 4.12 6.18
CA THR A 81 6.50 5.27 6.75
C THR A 81 5.39 5.83 5.86
N GLY A 82 5.40 5.51 4.57
CA GLY A 82 4.49 6.11 3.59
C GLY A 82 4.75 7.58 3.31
N MET A 83 5.91 8.10 3.69
CA MET A 83 6.27 9.50 3.44
C MET A 83 6.86 9.67 2.03
N LEU A 84 6.65 10.85 1.45
CA LEU A 84 7.29 11.21 0.19
C LEU A 84 8.78 11.49 0.41
N MET A 85 9.60 10.86 -0.41
CA MET A 85 11.03 11.07 -0.47
C MET A 85 11.40 12.07 -1.58
N GLY A 86 10.87 13.29 -1.49
CA GLY A 86 10.91 14.30 -2.54
C GLY A 86 9.71 14.17 -3.47
N ASP A 87 9.94 14.14 -4.78
CA ASP A 87 8.88 13.85 -5.75
C ASP A 87 8.69 12.35 -5.93
N CYS A 88 7.47 11.94 -6.19
CA CYS A 88 7.12 10.54 -6.39
C CYS A 88 6.19 10.35 -7.58
N ILE A 89 6.13 9.13 -8.08
CA ILE A 89 5.19 8.70 -9.11
C ILE A 89 3.77 8.67 -8.54
N HIS A 90 2.82 9.14 -9.33
CA HIS A 90 1.39 8.96 -9.11
C HIS A 90 0.94 7.79 -9.97
N ALA A 91 0.79 6.62 -9.36
CA ALA A 91 0.37 5.42 -10.06
C ALA A 91 -1.16 5.32 -10.16
N ASP A 92 -1.64 4.71 -11.24
CA ASP A 92 -3.03 4.29 -11.39
C ASP A 92 -3.25 2.86 -10.87
N LEU A 93 -2.18 2.06 -10.91
CA LEU A 93 -2.14 0.69 -10.41
C LEU A 93 -0.77 0.43 -9.78
N THR A 94 -0.75 -0.23 -8.62
CA THR A 94 0.47 -0.74 -8.00
C THR A 94 0.39 -2.25 -7.87
N LEU A 95 1.32 -2.96 -8.51
CA LEU A 95 1.49 -4.39 -8.39
C LEU A 95 2.34 -4.71 -7.16
N VAL A 96 1.69 -4.99 -6.05
CA VAL A 96 2.35 -5.27 -4.76
C VAL A 96 2.97 -6.66 -4.80
N LEU A 97 4.28 -6.78 -4.62
CA LEU A 97 4.97 -8.06 -4.67
C LEU A 97 4.97 -8.74 -3.29
N ALA A 98 4.47 -9.96 -3.25
CA ALA A 98 4.39 -10.86 -2.09
C ALA A 98 3.54 -10.36 -0.92
N LEU A 99 3.93 -9.28 -0.26
CA LEU A 99 3.31 -8.76 0.96
C LEU A 99 3.11 -7.25 0.89
N PHE A 100 2.04 -6.76 1.52
CA PHE A 100 1.85 -5.33 1.72
C PHE A 100 2.99 -4.75 2.56
N LYS A 101 3.55 -3.63 2.12
CA LYS A 101 4.41 -2.77 2.92
C LYS A 101 3.51 -1.77 3.66
N GLN A 102 3.98 -1.20 4.76
CA GLN A 102 3.18 -0.26 5.54
C GLN A 102 2.72 0.94 4.69
N SER A 103 3.57 1.41 3.79
CA SER A 103 3.26 2.52 2.88
C SER A 103 2.02 2.32 2.01
N HIS A 104 1.67 1.07 1.65
CA HIS A 104 0.47 0.80 0.86
C HIS A 104 -0.83 1.23 1.55
N LEU A 105 -0.83 1.29 2.88
CA LEU A 105 -2.00 1.58 3.70
C LEU A 105 -1.88 2.88 4.50
N LEU A 106 -0.70 3.51 4.50
CA LEU A 106 -0.44 4.75 5.24
C LEU A 106 -0.51 5.98 4.33
N PHE A 107 -1.14 7.04 4.83
CA PHE A 107 -1.11 8.34 4.17
C PHE A 107 0.21 9.07 4.46
N PRO A 108 0.73 9.86 3.48
CA PRO A 108 0.08 10.23 2.21
C PRO A 108 0.27 9.20 1.07
N ALA A 109 1.13 8.21 1.20
CA ALA A 109 1.46 7.28 0.11
C ALA A 109 0.24 6.56 -0.48
N ALA A 110 -0.72 6.14 0.36
CA ALA A 110 -1.92 5.41 -0.08
C ALA A 110 -2.76 6.16 -1.14
N GLU A 111 -2.70 7.51 -1.18
CA GLU A 111 -3.38 8.29 -2.22
C GLU A 111 -2.69 8.28 -3.58
N LEU A 112 -1.43 7.85 -3.62
CA LEU A 112 -0.57 7.96 -4.80
C LEU A 112 -0.33 6.60 -5.49
N MET A 113 -0.92 5.53 -4.94
CA MET A 113 -0.67 4.16 -5.40
C MET A 113 -1.73 3.62 -6.36
N GLY A 114 -2.84 4.35 -6.54
CA GLY A 114 -3.96 3.89 -7.36
C GLY A 114 -4.61 2.60 -6.81
N GLU A 115 -5.01 1.71 -7.70
CA GLU A 115 -5.50 0.38 -7.33
C GLU A 115 -4.33 -0.50 -6.89
N LEU A 116 -4.53 -1.31 -5.83
CA LEU A 116 -3.52 -2.23 -5.33
C LEU A 116 -3.87 -3.66 -5.76
N GLU A 117 -2.95 -4.32 -6.44
CA GLU A 117 -3.06 -5.73 -6.80
C GLU A 117 -1.91 -6.53 -6.18
N LEU A 118 -2.24 -7.49 -5.33
CA LEU A 118 -1.25 -8.35 -4.68
C LEU A 118 -0.84 -9.47 -5.62
N ILE A 119 0.45 -9.51 -5.94
CA ILE A 119 1.05 -10.51 -6.83
C ILE A 119 1.79 -11.55 -5.98
N ASP A 120 1.36 -12.79 -6.09
CA ASP A 120 2.08 -13.91 -5.51
C ASP A 120 3.35 -14.20 -6.33
N ILE A 121 4.49 -14.09 -5.68
CA ILE A 121 5.81 -14.42 -6.26
C ILE A 121 6.38 -15.73 -5.68
N GLU A 122 5.50 -16.59 -5.16
CA GLU A 122 5.81 -17.93 -4.68
C GLU A 122 6.81 -17.96 -3.51
N ILE A 123 6.73 -16.99 -2.58
CA ILE A 123 7.52 -17.05 -1.33
C ILE A 123 6.94 -18.15 -0.43
N PRO A 124 7.74 -19.14 -0.02
CA PRO A 124 7.26 -20.18 0.89
C PRO A 124 6.69 -19.58 2.19
N PRO A 125 5.47 -20.00 2.62
CA PRO A 125 4.84 -19.46 3.84
C PRO A 125 5.72 -19.57 5.08
N GLU A 126 6.52 -20.64 5.18
CA GLU A 126 7.43 -20.88 6.30
C GLU A 126 8.49 -19.76 6.45
N LEU A 127 8.89 -19.14 5.34
CA LEU A 127 9.82 -18.01 5.38
C LEU A 127 9.13 -16.76 5.92
N VAL A 128 7.89 -16.50 5.50
CA VAL A 128 7.09 -15.38 6.01
C VAL A 128 6.86 -15.52 7.52
N ASP A 129 6.48 -16.72 7.96
CA ASP A 129 6.24 -17.02 9.39
C ASP A 129 7.51 -16.85 10.23
N SER A 130 8.70 -17.16 9.65
CA SER A 130 9.98 -17.03 10.36
C SER A 130 10.39 -15.58 10.64
N GLU A 131 9.91 -14.62 9.84
CA GLU A 131 10.27 -13.19 9.97
C GLU A 131 9.57 -12.48 11.14
N ARG A 132 8.57 -13.13 11.79
CA ARG A 132 7.86 -12.59 12.97
C ARG A 132 7.34 -11.18 12.74
N LEU A 133 6.60 -10.97 11.67
CA LEU A 133 6.05 -9.68 11.30
C LEU A 133 5.16 -9.12 12.42
N GLU A 134 5.47 -7.89 12.88
CA GLU A 134 4.75 -7.24 13.98
C GLU A 134 3.47 -6.52 13.54
N VAL A 135 3.37 -6.19 12.25
CA VAL A 135 2.23 -5.47 11.66
C VAL A 135 1.51 -6.39 10.68
N GLN A 136 0.20 -6.47 10.82
CA GLN A 136 -0.65 -7.31 9.99
C GLN A 136 -1.85 -6.52 9.48
N VAL A 137 -2.32 -6.87 8.30
CA VAL A 137 -3.61 -6.41 7.78
C VAL A 137 -4.69 -7.33 8.32
N THR A 138 -5.74 -6.75 8.91
CA THR A 138 -6.87 -7.54 9.40
C THR A 138 -7.66 -8.10 8.22
N GLU A 139 -7.81 -9.40 8.16
CA GLU A 139 -8.54 -10.13 7.14
C GLU A 139 -9.88 -10.69 7.65
N GLU A 140 -10.72 -11.17 6.73
CA GLU A 140 -12.01 -11.77 7.08
C GLU A 140 -11.86 -13.01 7.97
N SER A 141 -10.78 -13.77 7.79
CA SER A 141 -10.43 -14.93 8.62
C SER A 141 -10.23 -14.55 10.09
N ASP A 142 -9.57 -13.42 10.36
CA ASP A 142 -9.37 -12.90 11.72
C ASP A 142 -10.71 -12.52 12.36
N LEU A 143 -11.56 -11.85 11.59
CA LEU A 143 -12.88 -11.46 12.08
C LEU A 143 -13.74 -12.68 12.43
N ARG A 144 -13.69 -13.73 11.64
CA ARG A 144 -14.42 -14.97 11.91
C ARG A 144 -13.98 -15.63 13.21
N ALA A 145 -12.69 -15.56 13.54
CA ALA A 145 -12.17 -16.09 14.80
C ALA A 145 -12.61 -15.25 16.01
N TRP A 146 -12.72 -13.93 15.84
CA TRP A 146 -13.14 -13.02 16.92
C TRP A 146 -14.65 -13.01 17.15
N PHE A 147 -15.46 -13.39 16.16
CA PHE A 147 -16.93 -13.41 16.23
C PHE A 147 -17.48 -14.82 16.05
N PRO A 148 -17.31 -15.72 17.05
CA PRO A 148 -17.87 -17.06 16.97
C PRO A 148 -19.39 -17.04 16.91
N GLN A 149 -19.99 -18.06 16.28
CA GLN A 149 -21.44 -18.21 16.23
C GLN A 149 -22.00 -18.36 17.65
N ARG A 150 -23.13 -17.66 17.89
CA ARG A 150 -23.83 -17.72 19.17
C ARG A 150 -24.58 -19.05 19.31
N SER A 151 -24.51 -19.64 20.49
CA SER A 151 -25.35 -20.78 20.82
C SER A 151 -26.83 -20.36 20.96
N THR A 152 -27.74 -21.24 20.57
CA THR A 152 -29.19 -20.98 20.66
C THR A 152 -29.71 -20.91 22.08
N ASP A 153 -29.01 -21.49 23.06
CA ASP A 153 -29.33 -21.51 24.48
C ASP A 153 -28.54 -20.47 25.30
N SER A 154 -27.83 -19.58 24.62
CA SER A 154 -27.03 -18.52 25.28
C SER A 154 -27.89 -17.35 25.74
N HIS A 155 -27.39 -16.64 26.75
CA HIS A 155 -28.02 -15.45 27.30
C HIS A 155 -27.07 -14.23 27.28
N LYS A 156 -27.58 -13.04 27.57
CA LYS A 156 -26.82 -11.80 27.51
C LYS A 156 -25.54 -11.78 28.37
N GLY A 157 -25.51 -12.52 29.45
CA GLY A 157 -24.35 -12.62 30.37
C GLY A 157 -23.15 -13.34 29.75
N ASP A 158 -23.39 -14.22 28.75
CA ASP A 158 -22.33 -15.01 28.10
C ASP A 158 -21.48 -14.17 27.15
N TYR A 159 -21.95 -12.97 26.77
CA TYR A 159 -21.32 -12.09 25.79
C TYR A 159 -20.67 -10.85 26.39
N GLY A 160 -20.38 -10.89 27.67
CA GLY A 160 -19.65 -9.87 28.40
C GLY A 160 -20.46 -8.60 28.69
N HIS A 161 -19.85 -7.76 29.52
CA HIS A 161 -20.41 -6.49 29.96
C HIS A 161 -19.36 -5.38 29.72
N VAL A 162 -19.71 -4.41 28.89
CA VAL A 162 -18.85 -3.26 28.57
C VAL A 162 -19.24 -2.08 29.47
N LEU A 163 -18.26 -1.52 30.17
CA LEU A 163 -18.41 -0.27 30.89
C LEU A 163 -17.89 0.90 30.02
N VAL A 164 -18.75 1.88 29.74
CA VAL A 164 -18.40 3.08 28.98
C VAL A 164 -18.29 4.27 29.93
N ILE A 165 -17.08 4.81 30.09
CA ILE A 165 -16.83 6.03 30.87
C ILE A 165 -16.51 7.15 29.87
N ALA A 166 -17.51 7.96 29.50
CA ALA A 166 -17.37 8.99 28.48
C ALA A 166 -18.41 10.09 28.64
N GLY A 167 -18.19 11.19 27.94
CA GLY A 167 -19.09 12.33 27.90
C GLY A 167 -18.86 13.35 29.02
N SER A 168 -19.61 14.43 28.94
CA SER A 168 -19.70 15.49 29.94
C SER A 168 -21.09 16.10 29.88
N LYS A 169 -21.42 16.98 30.84
CA LYS A 169 -22.74 17.67 30.87
C LYS A 169 -23.02 18.33 29.50
N GLY A 170 -24.10 17.93 28.85
CA GLY A 170 -24.49 18.39 27.52
C GLY A 170 -23.73 17.79 26.34
N LYS A 171 -22.78 16.85 26.57
CA LYS A 171 -21.99 16.17 25.54
C LYS A 171 -22.01 14.64 25.70
N GLY A 172 -23.20 14.07 25.82
CA GLY A 172 -23.39 12.60 25.98
C GLY A 172 -23.39 11.80 24.69
N GLY A 173 -23.31 12.46 23.52
CA GLY A 173 -23.47 11.76 22.24
C GLY A 173 -22.39 10.68 21.97
N ALA A 174 -21.14 10.96 22.29
CA ALA A 174 -20.04 10.00 22.12
C ALA A 174 -20.24 8.76 23.00
N ALA A 175 -20.67 8.93 24.25
CA ALA A 175 -21.00 7.80 25.14
C ALA A 175 -22.11 6.93 24.56
N GLY A 176 -23.21 7.57 24.09
CA GLY A 176 -24.31 6.86 23.44
C GLY A 176 -23.92 6.09 22.19
N LEU A 177 -23.09 6.70 21.31
CA LEU A 177 -22.57 6.05 20.11
C LEU A 177 -21.67 4.86 20.45
N THR A 178 -20.77 5.00 21.43
CA THR A 178 -19.90 3.92 21.88
C THR A 178 -20.72 2.75 22.46
N ALA A 179 -21.70 3.06 23.30
CA ALA A 179 -22.58 2.03 23.88
C ALA A 179 -23.38 1.29 22.78
N LEU A 180 -23.92 2.01 21.81
CA LEU A 180 -24.65 1.42 20.69
C LEU A 180 -23.75 0.56 19.81
N ALA A 181 -22.51 1.02 19.53
CA ALA A 181 -21.53 0.27 18.77
C ALA A 181 -21.18 -1.05 19.48
N ALA A 182 -20.92 -1.02 20.80
CA ALA A 182 -20.63 -2.20 21.58
C ALA A 182 -21.78 -3.24 21.54
N LEU A 183 -23.03 -2.78 21.64
CA LEU A 183 -24.20 -3.67 21.50
C LEU A 183 -24.33 -4.26 20.11
N ARG A 184 -24.11 -3.46 19.06
CA ARG A 184 -24.12 -3.93 17.65
C ARG A 184 -23.01 -4.93 17.35
N MET A 185 -21.85 -4.75 17.97
CA MET A 185 -20.74 -5.70 17.87
C MET A 185 -20.99 -6.99 18.65
N GLY A 186 -22.04 -7.03 19.46
CA GLY A 186 -22.51 -8.27 20.07
C GLY A 186 -22.26 -8.39 21.55
N CYS A 187 -21.83 -7.34 22.25
CA CYS A 187 -21.72 -7.45 23.70
C CYS A 187 -23.10 -7.65 24.34
N GLY A 188 -23.14 -8.38 25.47
CA GLY A 188 -24.38 -8.74 26.14
C GLY A 188 -25.00 -7.60 26.95
N LEU A 189 -24.17 -6.77 27.55
CA LEU A 189 -24.58 -5.65 28.41
C LEU A 189 -23.64 -4.44 28.19
N VAL A 190 -24.20 -3.23 28.34
CA VAL A 190 -23.43 -1.97 28.34
C VAL A 190 -23.94 -1.10 29.50
N THR A 191 -23.01 -0.52 30.24
CA THR A 191 -23.27 0.48 31.27
C THR A 191 -22.46 1.72 31.03
#